data_8a6e7d2e974812dea870df1f9b121472
#
_entry.id   8a6e7d2e974812dea870df1f9b121472
#
_cell.length_a   1.000
_cell.length_b   1.000
_cell.length_c   1.000
_cell.angle_alpha   90.00
_cell.angle_beta   90.00
_cell.angle_gamma   90.00
#
_symmetry.space_group_name_H-M   'P 1'
#
loop_
_entity.id
_entity.type
_entity.pdbx_description
1 polymer ?
#
loop_
_entity_poly.entity_id
_entity_poly.type
_entity_poly.pdbx_seq_one_letter_code
_entity_poly.pdbx_strand_id
1 'polypeptide(L)'
;MYSITETNDYMGLAGMFLRNGLEVSPEEWPPEGMIKCWVVIDDDTSERIAGVALEKKSGEYVVGGISVEAPYRRQDLATLMMRKLIDEVKLSGGSRIMLVARVPDFFKSLGFVCIDRKTAPNISNCMTCRQFDIECFPEVMLLDME
;
A
#
# COMPACT_ATOMS: atom_id res chain seq x y z
N MET A 1 4.44 20.90 9.20
CA MET A 1 3.52 19.93 9.81
C MET A 1 2.76 19.20 8.73
N TYR A 2 2.34 17.99 8.99
CA TYR A 2 1.68 17.12 8.01
C TYR A 2 0.32 16.70 8.52
N SER A 3 -0.66 16.63 7.60
CA SER A 3 -1.99 16.10 7.89
C SER A 3 -2.24 14.86 7.07
N ILE A 4 -2.82 13.82 7.68
CA ILE A 4 -3.27 12.63 6.98
C ILE A 4 -4.79 12.67 6.89
N THR A 5 -5.34 12.47 5.69
CA THR A 5 -6.77 12.56 5.45
C THR A 5 -7.23 11.52 4.43
N GLU A 6 -8.49 11.10 4.56
CA GLU A 6 -9.11 10.21 3.57
C GLU A 6 -9.32 10.95 2.25
N THR A 7 -9.23 10.23 1.15
CA THR A 7 -9.44 10.82 -0.17
C THR A 7 -10.19 9.88 -1.10
N ASN A 8 -10.98 10.46 -2.00
CA ASN A 8 -11.62 9.77 -3.12
C ASN A 8 -10.95 10.14 -4.45
N ASP A 9 -9.87 10.89 -4.43
CA ASP A 9 -9.15 11.25 -5.65
C ASP A 9 -8.22 10.11 -6.06
N TYR A 10 -8.82 9.06 -6.59
CA TYR A 10 -8.12 7.84 -6.97
C TYR A 10 -7.16 8.06 -8.13
N MET A 11 -7.52 8.92 -9.09
CA MET A 11 -6.65 9.21 -10.24
C MET A 11 -5.38 9.93 -9.81
N GLY A 12 -5.48 10.89 -8.91
CA GLY A 12 -4.31 11.57 -8.36
C GLY A 12 -3.41 10.63 -7.58
N LEU A 13 -4.00 9.72 -6.81
CA LEU A 13 -3.26 8.73 -6.05
C LEU A 13 -2.55 7.72 -6.97
N ALA A 14 -3.23 7.24 -8.02
CA ALA A 14 -2.64 6.35 -9.00
C ALA A 14 -1.44 7.02 -9.70
N GLY A 15 -1.56 8.29 -10.05
CA GLY A 15 -0.45 9.05 -10.64
C GLY A 15 0.75 9.13 -9.70
N MET A 16 0.52 9.37 -8.42
CA MET A 16 1.57 9.38 -7.40
C MET A 16 2.26 8.01 -7.31
N PHE A 17 1.49 6.92 -7.27
CA PHE A 17 2.04 5.57 -7.22
C PHE A 17 2.91 5.28 -8.44
N LEU A 18 2.45 5.62 -9.64
CA LEU A 18 3.21 5.42 -10.87
C LEU A 18 4.54 6.19 -10.87
N ARG A 19 4.53 7.44 -10.41
CA ARG A 19 5.77 8.24 -10.30
C ARG A 19 6.79 7.60 -9.37
N ASN A 20 6.32 6.83 -8.40
CA ASN A 20 7.17 6.18 -7.40
C ASN A 20 7.42 4.70 -7.71
N GLY A 21 7.11 4.26 -8.92
CA GLY A 21 7.46 2.93 -9.42
C GLY A 21 6.53 1.80 -9.07
N LEU A 22 5.32 2.10 -8.59
CA LEU A 22 4.33 1.06 -8.28
C LEU A 22 3.63 0.59 -9.56
N GLU A 23 3.27 -0.69 -9.58
CA GLU A 23 2.55 -1.32 -10.70
C GLU A 23 1.04 -1.09 -10.53
N VAL A 24 0.57 0.06 -11.02
CA VAL A 24 -0.87 0.38 -11.04
C VAL A 24 -1.25 0.83 -12.45
N SER A 25 -2.50 0.54 -12.84
CA SER A 25 -3.07 0.97 -14.11
C SER A 25 -4.08 2.09 -13.84
N PRO A 26 -3.79 3.34 -14.25
CA PRO A 26 -4.71 4.45 -13.95
C PRO A 26 -6.10 4.25 -14.55
N GLU A 27 -6.21 3.55 -15.69
CA GLU A 27 -7.49 3.27 -16.33
C GLU A 27 -8.36 2.30 -15.51
N GLU A 28 -7.73 1.49 -14.70
CA GLU A 28 -8.40 0.51 -13.84
C GLU A 28 -8.53 0.99 -12.40
N TRP A 29 -8.16 2.21 -12.13
CA TRP A 29 -8.22 2.77 -10.78
C TRP A 29 -9.51 3.58 -10.58
N PRO A 30 -10.30 3.40 -9.51
CA PRO A 30 -10.00 2.48 -8.40
C PRO A 30 -10.20 1.02 -8.82
N PRO A 31 -9.36 0.09 -8.32
CA PRO A 31 -9.53 -1.33 -8.60
C PRO A 31 -10.77 -1.86 -7.89
N GLU A 32 -11.30 -2.98 -8.42
CA GLU A 32 -12.34 -3.71 -7.73
C GLU A 32 -11.85 -4.10 -6.33
N GLY A 33 -12.68 -3.91 -5.32
CA GLY A 33 -12.32 -4.17 -3.93
C GLY A 33 -11.68 -3.01 -3.19
N MET A 34 -11.58 -1.84 -3.80
CA MET A 34 -11.09 -0.64 -3.11
C MET A 34 -11.96 -0.33 -1.89
N ILE A 35 -11.33 -0.17 -0.73
CA ILE A 35 -12.03 0.14 0.51
C ILE A 35 -11.85 1.63 0.87
N LYS A 36 -10.59 2.07 1.01
CA LYS A 36 -10.29 3.41 1.48
C LYS A 36 -8.88 3.83 1.08
N CYS A 37 -8.70 5.11 0.83
CA CYS A 37 -7.40 5.69 0.55
C CYS A 37 -7.14 6.87 1.47
N TRP A 38 -5.86 7.11 1.79
CA TRP A 38 -5.42 8.27 2.56
C TRP A 38 -4.30 8.97 1.83
N VAL A 39 -4.23 10.27 2.01
CA VAL A 39 -3.10 11.09 1.55
C VAL A 39 -2.51 11.84 2.73
N VAL A 40 -1.21 12.10 2.68
CA VAL A 40 -0.54 13.02 3.59
C VAL A 40 -0.32 14.32 2.84
N ILE A 41 -0.68 15.41 3.48
CA ILE A 41 -0.59 16.76 2.93
C ILE A 41 0.42 17.55 3.76
N ASP A 42 1.33 18.24 3.08
CA ASP A 42 2.19 19.21 3.72
C ASP A 42 1.35 20.46 3.97
N ASP A 43 1.09 20.78 5.22
CA ASP A 43 0.21 21.90 5.59
C ASP A 43 0.76 23.26 5.16
N ASP A 44 2.08 23.38 4.99
CA ASP A 44 2.71 24.63 4.59
C ASP A 44 2.55 24.93 3.11
N THR A 45 2.52 23.89 2.27
CA THR A 45 2.44 24.02 0.81
C THR A 45 1.12 23.56 0.23
N SER A 46 0.30 22.84 1.00
CA SER A 46 -0.93 22.17 0.57
C SER A 46 -0.68 21.08 -0.49
N GLU A 47 0.55 20.62 -0.62
CA GLU A 47 0.89 19.55 -1.57
C GLU A 47 0.62 18.18 -0.99
N ARG A 48 0.19 17.26 -1.86
CA ARG A 48 0.07 15.83 -1.53
C ARG A 48 1.44 15.20 -1.65
N ILE A 49 1.96 14.67 -0.55
CA ILE A 49 3.35 14.20 -0.48
C ILE A 49 3.47 12.70 -0.24
N ALA A 50 2.38 12.04 0.10
CA ALA A 50 2.37 10.60 0.35
C ALA A 50 0.95 10.07 0.20
N GLY A 51 0.82 8.77 -0.02
CA GLY A 51 -0.49 8.14 -0.13
C GLY A 51 -0.45 6.64 0.11
N VAL A 52 -1.59 6.09 0.53
CA VAL A 52 -1.75 4.65 0.77
C VAL A 52 -3.18 4.24 0.41
N ALA A 53 -3.31 3.02 -0.12
CA ALA A 53 -4.62 2.46 -0.50
C ALA A 53 -4.85 1.14 0.23
N LEU A 54 -6.05 0.98 0.79
CA LEU A 54 -6.53 -0.26 1.39
C LEU A 54 -7.55 -0.90 0.46
N GLU A 55 -7.33 -2.17 0.14
CA GLU A 55 -8.20 -2.95 -0.75
C GLU A 55 -8.59 -4.27 -0.09
N LYS A 56 -9.59 -4.92 -0.65
CA LYS A 56 -9.94 -6.30 -0.27
C LYS A 56 -9.93 -7.15 -1.52
N LYS A 57 -9.06 -8.16 -1.56
CA LYS A 57 -8.90 -9.05 -2.70
C LYS A 57 -8.77 -10.48 -2.21
N SER A 58 -9.45 -11.41 -2.90
CA SER A 58 -9.44 -12.84 -2.52
C SER A 58 -9.82 -13.06 -1.05
N GLY A 59 -10.69 -12.20 -0.51
CA GLY A 59 -11.12 -12.28 0.88
C GLY A 59 -10.15 -11.70 1.91
N GLU A 60 -9.01 -11.15 1.46
CA GLU A 60 -7.97 -10.60 2.33
C GLU A 60 -7.91 -9.08 2.28
N TYR A 61 -7.61 -8.43 3.40
CA TYR A 61 -7.26 -7.02 3.42
C TYR A 61 -5.86 -6.84 2.86
N VAL A 62 -5.70 -5.94 1.92
CA VAL A 62 -4.46 -5.79 1.14
C VAL A 62 -4.05 -4.32 1.09
N VAL A 63 -2.76 -4.06 1.29
CA VAL A 63 -2.18 -2.75 0.96
C VAL A 63 -1.98 -2.72 -0.55
N GLY A 64 -2.87 -2.02 -1.26
CA GLY A 64 -2.83 -1.96 -2.72
C GLY A 64 -1.76 -1.04 -3.27
N GLY A 65 -1.31 -0.09 -2.47
CA GLY A 65 -0.22 0.81 -2.82
C GLY A 65 0.13 1.71 -1.65
N ILE A 66 1.40 2.04 -1.51
CA ILE A 66 1.89 3.02 -0.55
C ILE A 66 3.13 3.70 -1.14
N SER A 67 3.16 5.02 -1.10
CA SER A 67 4.32 5.76 -1.59
C SER A 67 4.50 7.07 -0.84
N VAL A 68 5.75 7.55 -0.81
CA VAL A 68 6.12 8.86 -0.29
C VAL A 68 6.95 9.54 -1.37
N GLU A 69 6.62 10.79 -1.71
CA GLU A 69 7.37 11.56 -2.69
C GLU A 69 8.82 11.72 -2.21
N ALA A 70 9.79 11.66 -3.14
CA ALA A 70 11.20 11.56 -2.82
C ALA A 70 11.71 12.62 -1.83
N PRO A 71 11.34 13.92 -1.95
CA PRO A 71 11.84 14.93 -1.01
C PRO A 71 11.37 14.73 0.43
N TYR A 72 10.32 13.94 0.65
CA TYR A 72 9.69 13.76 1.95
C TYR A 72 9.95 12.38 2.56
N ARG A 73 10.80 11.57 1.95
CA ARG A 73 11.16 10.26 2.48
C ARG A 73 12.01 10.41 3.74
N ARG A 74 12.01 9.36 4.58
CA ARG A 74 12.74 9.31 5.86
C ARG A 74 12.19 10.26 6.93
N GLN A 75 10.90 10.59 6.84
CA GLN A 75 10.21 11.41 7.85
C GLN A 75 9.10 10.62 8.54
N ASP A 76 9.18 9.28 8.51
CA ASP A 76 8.23 8.36 9.14
C ASP A 76 6.79 8.48 8.60
N LEU A 77 6.59 9.08 7.43
CA LEU A 77 5.25 9.24 6.85
C LEU A 77 4.63 7.91 6.47
N ALA A 78 5.43 6.98 5.94
CA ALA A 78 4.95 5.64 5.61
C ALA A 78 4.46 4.89 6.85
N THR A 79 5.19 5.01 7.96
CA THR A 79 4.78 4.42 9.24
C THR A 79 3.47 5.02 9.73
N LEU A 80 3.31 6.33 9.62
CA LEU A 80 2.08 7.02 10.01
C LEU A 80 0.89 6.52 9.20
N MET A 81 1.05 6.40 7.88
CA MET A 81 -0.01 5.89 7.00
C MET A 81 -0.35 4.43 7.29
N MET A 82 0.66 3.59 7.51
CA MET A 82 0.44 2.18 7.83
C MET A 82 -0.31 2.00 9.15
N ARG A 83 -0.02 2.82 10.15
CA ARG A 83 -0.77 2.78 11.41
C ARG A 83 -2.23 3.12 11.19
N LYS A 84 -2.52 4.12 10.36
CA LYS A 84 -3.90 4.49 9.99
C LYS A 84 -4.62 3.32 9.32
N LEU A 85 -3.96 2.69 8.36
CA LEU A 85 -4.52 1.55 7.62
C LEU A 85 -4.75 0.35 8.55
N ILE A 86 -3.80 0.04 9.41
CA ILE A 86 -3.91 -1.08 10.36
C ILE A 86 -5.09 -0.83 11.31
N ASP A 87 -5.23 0.38 11.83
CA ASP A 87 -6.34 0.72 12.71
C ASP A 87 -7.69 0.56 12.01
N GLU A 88 -7.78 0.96 10.72
CA GLU A 88 -9.01 0.81 9.94
C GLU A 88 -9.38 -0.66 9.76
N VAL A 89 -8.41 -1.52 9.50
CA VAL A 89 -8.65 -2.97 9.38
C VAL A 89 -9.15 -3.55 10.70
N LYS A 90 -8.56 -3.16 11.82
CA LYS A 90 -9.00 -3.60 13.14
C LYS A 90 -10.43 -3.15 13.44
N LEU A 91 -10.75 -1.90 13.13
CA LEU A 91 -12.11 -1.37 13.32
C LEU A 91 -13.14 -2.08 12.45
N SER A 92 -12.71 -2.58 11.29
CA SER A 92 -13.56 -3.35 10.37
C SER A 92 -13.68 -4.84 10.74
N GLY A 93 -13.05 -5.25 11.84
CA GLY A 93 -13.08 -6.65 12.31
C GLY A 93 -12.04 -7.55 11.66
N GLY A 94 -11.09 -6.99 10.92
CA GLY A 94 -10.03 -7.77 10.28
C GLY A 94 -8.93 -8.15 11.25
N SER A 95 -8.29 -9.29 11.00
CA SER A 95 -7.20 -9.80 11.83
C SER A 95 -5.89 -9.97 11.07
N ARG A 96 -5.90 -9.79 9.74
CA ARG A 96 -4.72 -9.96 8.88
C ARG A 96 -4.67 -8.90 7.81
N ILE A 97 -3.45 -8.54 7.41
CA ILE A 97 -3.20 -7.64 6.29
C ILE A 97 -2.09 -8.25 5.44
N MET A 98 -2.28 -8.24 4.12
CA MET A 98 -1.30 -8.77 3.17
C MET A 98 -0.82 -7.67 2.24
N LEU A 99 0.37 -7.85 1.68
CA LEU A 99 0.90 -6.97 0.65
C LEU A 99 1.99 -7.68 -0.16
N VAL A 100 2.36 -7.07 -1.28
CA VAL A 100 3.50 -7.50 -2.09
C VAL A 100 4.52 -6.36 -2.06
N ALA A 101 5.72 -6.66 -1.57
CA ALA A 101 6.75 -5.65 -1.33
C ALA A 101 8.01 -5.93 -2.14
N ARG A 102 8.52 -4.90 -2.82
CA ARG A 102 9.84 -4.95 -3.47
C ARG A 102 10.96 -4.68 -2.47
N VAL A 103 10.66 -3.88 -1.43
CA VAL A 103 11.61 -3.55 -0.36
C VAL A 103 10.98 -3.99 0.96
N PRO A 104 11.16 -5.26 1.35
CA PRO A 104 10.43 -5.83 2.48
C PRO A 104 10.88 -5.34 3.86
N ASP A 105 12.09 -4.79 3.98
CA ASP A 105 12.66 -4.44 5.29
C ASP A 105 11.80 -3.45 6.07
N PHE A 106 11.22 -2.45 5.38
CA PHE A 106 10.33 -1.50 6.03
C PHE A 106 9.13 -2.21 6.67
N PHE A 107 8.49 -3.12 5.93
CA PHE A 107 7.32 -3.83 6.43
C PHE A 107 7.67 -4.83 7.53
N LYS A 108 8.86 -5.43 7.47
CA LYS A 108 9.35 -6.28 8.58
C LYS A 108 9.44 -5.50 9.87
N SER A 109 9.85 -4.23 9.79
CA SER A 109 9.93 -3.37 10.98
C SER A 109 8.55 -3.11 11.62
N LEU A 110 7.47 -3.29 10.87
CA LEU A 110 6.09 -3.14 11.35
C LEU A 110 5.48 -4.47 11.83
N GLY A 111 6.22 -5.56 11.73
CA GLY A 111 5.76 -6.87 12.15
C GLY A 111 5.27 -7.79 11.04
N PHE A 112 5.36 -7.35 9.77
CA PHE A 112 5.04 -8.21 8.63
C PHE A 112 6.11 -9.28 8.46
N VAL A 113 5.68 -10.47 8.01
CA VAL A 113 6.57 -11.60 7.71
C VAL A 113 6.37 -12.02 6.26
N CYS A 114 7.44 -12.52 5.63
CA CYS A 114 7.35 -13.08 4.28
C CYS A 114 6.68 -14.44 4.31
N ILE A 115 5.80 -14.70 3.34
CA ILE A 115 5.13 -16.00 3.18
C ILE A 115 5.45 -16.57 1.80
N ASP A 116 5.15 -17.86 1.60
CA ASP A 116 5.40 -18.54 0.33
C ASP A 116 4.49 -17.96 -0.77
N ARG A 117 5.10 -17.42 -1.83
CA ARG A 117 4.38 -16.85 -2.96
C ARG A 117 3.51 -17.86 -3.70
N LYS A 118 3.92 -19.13 -3.70
CA LYS A 118 3.19 -20.20 -4.39
C LYS A 118 1.87 -20.55 -3.74
N THR A 119 1.76 -20.29 -2.42
CA THR A 119 0.55 -20.58 -1.67
C THR A 119 -0.26 -19.32 -1.35
N ALA A 120 0.26 -18.15 -1.69
CA ALA A 120 -0.42 -16.89 -1.44
C ALA A 120 -1.58 -16.67 -2.40
N PRO A 121 -2.68 -16.04 -1.96
CA PRO A 121 -3.76 -15.66 -2.86
C PRO A 121 -3.29 -14.59 -3.84
N ASN A 122 -4.00 -14.44 -4.96
CA ASN A 122 -3.70 -13.40 -5.95
C ASN A 122 -4.21 -12.05 -5.42
N ILE A 123 -3.32 -11.26 -4.83
CA ILE A 123 -3.67 -10.01 -4.16
C ILE A 123 -3.11 -8.77 -4.85
N SER A 124 -2.31 -8.94 -5.92
CA SER A 124 -1.63 -7.80 -6.55
C SER A 124 -1.36 -8.08 -8.02
N ASN A 125 -1.39 -7.02 -8.83
CA ASN A 125 -0.98 -7.09 -10.23
C ASN A 125 0.49 -7.53 -10.38
N CYS A 126 1.32 -7.30 -9.36
CA CYS A 126 2.70 -7.77 -9.36
C CYS A 126 2.80 -9.29 -9.52
N MET A 127 1.84 -10.04 -8.96
CA MET A 127 1.86 -11.51 -9.00
C MET A 127 1.58 -12.07 -10.40
N THR A 128 0.97 -11.28 -11.29
CA THR A 128 0.71 -11.64 -12.68
C THR A 128 1.57 -10.83 -13.66
N CYS A 129 2.46 -9.99 -13.15
CA CYS A 129 3.36 -9.17 -13.96
C CYS A 129 4.39 -10.07 -14.67
N ARG A 130 4.73 -9.71 -15.92
CA ARG A 130 5.73 -10.45 -16.71
C ARG A 130 7.10 -10.51 -16.03
N GLN A 131 7.44 -9.51 -15.23
CA GLN A 131 8.72 -9.42 -14.54
C GLN A 131 8.78 -10.24 -13.25
N PHE A 132 7.62 -10.74 -12.77
CA PHE A 132 7.54 -11.50 -11.53
C PHE A 132 8.36 -12.79 -11.65
N ASP A 133 9.33 -12.97 -10.73
CA ASP A 133 10.27 -14.08 -10.69
C ASP A 133 11.24 -14.15 -11.89
N ILE A 134 11.30 -13.12 -12.74
CA ILE A 134 12.27 -13.01 -13.84
C ILE A 134 13.21 -11.83 -13.61
N GLU A 135 12.67 -10.62 -13.57
CA GLU A 135 13.42 -9.38 -13.32
C GLU A 135 13.05 -8.74 -11.99
N CYS A 136 11.86 -9.04 -11.47
CA CYS A 136 11.34 -8.51 -10.23
C CYS A 136 11.00 -9.65 -9.29
N PHE A 137 11.54 -9.61 -8.07
CA PHE A 137 11.37 -10.66 -7.07
C PHE A 137 10.73 -10.10 -5.80
N PRO A 138 9.48 -9.59 -5.88
CA PRO A 138 8.82 -9.05 -4.69
C PRO A 138 8.44 -10.16 -3.72
N GLU A 139 8.40 -9.79 -2.44
CA GLU A 139 7.98 -10.69 -1.38
C GLU A 139 6.50 -10.49 -1.05
N VAL A 140 5.77 -11.59 -0.91
CA VAL A 140 4.41 -11.54 -0.35
C VAL A 140 4.54 -11.55 1.16
N MET A 141 3.89 -10.61 1.82
CA MET A 141 4.04 -10.40 3.25
C MET A 141 2.69 -10.40 3.96
N LEU A 142 2.70 -10.84 5.20
CA LEU A 142 1.52 -10.96 6.04
C LEU A 142 1.77 -10.33 7.41
N LEU A 143 0.84 -9.51 7.87
CA LEU A 143 0.76 -9.07 9.26
C LEU A 143 -0.42 -9.80 9.89
N ASP A 144 -0.14 -10.60 10.91
CA ASP A 144 -1.15 -11.27 11.72
C ASP A 144 -1.32 -10.48 13.01
N MET A 145 -2.52 -9.96 13.22
CA MET A 145 -2.83 -9.09 14.36
C MET A 145 -3.54 -9.83 15.51
N GLU A 146 -3.70 -11.12 15.37
CA GLU A 146 -4.27 -11.95 16.43
C GLU A 146 -3.22 -12.43 17.43
#